data_b623c6555a261bc0995c32801e3c68b7
#
_entry.id   b623c6555a261bc0995c32801e3c68b7
#
_cell.length_a   1.000
_cell.length_b   1.000
_cell.length_c   1.000
_cell.angle_alpha   90.00
_cell.angle_beta   90.00
_cell.angle_gamma   90.00
#
_symmetry.space_group_name_H-M   'P 1'
#
loop_
_entity.id
_entity.type
_entity.pdbx_description
1 polymer ?
#
loop_
_entity_poly.entity_id
_entity_poly.type
_entity_poly.pdbx_seq_one_letter_code
_entity_poly.pdbx_strand_id
1 'polypeptide(L)'
;MHNKTTIEIEKPVVPQWFDEWYKTFNNNGGNNAQALYYLNRTGWGRALIDGNECEVKGYYEKLHTLFDFGYEDAKEYLSKAIIVGYEVEQEPLYYAKVKGWELTNNKNIFWNYRSVLLSPMLSRLYVGNKESNAIVKTKLTKEEWDELGINDTNADFEKVEQ
;
A
#
# COMPACT_ATOMS: atom_id res chain seq x y z
N MET A 1 -22.69 -41.07 -6.31
CA MET A 1 -22.45 -39.66 -6.69
C MET A 1 -21.94 -38.92 -5.48
N HIS A 2 -20.67 -38.48 -5.48
CA HIS A 2 -20.12 -37.70 -4.36
C HIS A 2 -20.43 -36.24 -4.64
N ASN A 3 -21.32 -35.65 -3.85
CA ASN A 3 -21.51 -34.21 -3.85
C ASN A 3 -20.24 -33.56 -3.27
N LYS A 4 -19.41 -32.96 -4.13
CA LYS A 4 -18.35 -32.06 -3.69
C LYS A 4 -19.01 -30.78 -3.17
N THR A 5 -19.12 -30.65 -1.84
CA THR A 5 -19.44 -29.37 -1.23
C THR A 5 -18.21 -28.48 -1.37
N THR A 6 -18.27 -27.51 -2.26
CA THR A 6 -17.22 -26.48 -2.36
C THR A 6 -17.43 -25.51 -1.18
N ILE A 7 -16.50 -25.51 -0.24
CA ILE A 7 -16.48 -24.51 0.82
C ILE A 7 -15.77 -23.30 0.25
N GLU A 8 -16.48 -22.21 0.10
CA GLU A 8 -15.90 -20.93 -0.28
C GLU A 8 -15.21 -20.36 0.96
N ILE A 9 -13.88 -20.28 0.92
CA ILE A 9 -13.08 -19.73 2.02
C ILE A 9 -12.91 -18.25 1.73
N GLU A 10 -13.41 -17.41 2.63
CA GLU A 10 -13.20 -15.95 2.56
C GLU A 10 -11.70 -15.66 2.71
N LYS A 11 -11.18 -14.92 1.71
CA LYS A 11 -9.77 -14.53 1.68
C LYS A 11 -9.52 -13.36 2.62
N PRO A 12 -8.47 -13.42 3.44
CA PRO A 12 -8.07 -12.28 4.25
C PRO A 12 -7.67 -11.09 3.37
N VAL A 13 -7.99 -9.87 3.83
CA VAL A 13 -7.53 -8.62 3.21
C VAL A 13 -6.28 -8.18 3.94
N VAL A 14 -5.16 -8.08 3.26
CA VAL A 14 -3.86 -7.76 3.87
C VAL A 14 -3.35 -6.39 3.41
N PRO A 15 -2.56 -5.69 4.24
CA PRO A 15 -1.98 -4.41 3.86
C PRO A 15 -0.92 -4.61 2.76
N GLN A 16 -0.69 -3.56 1.99
CA GLN A 16 0.22 -3.58 0.86
C GLN A 16 1.65 -4.00 1.24
N TRP A 17 2.15 -3.55 2.41
CA TRP A 17 3.49 -3.93 2.87
C TRP A 17 3.68 -5.44 3.03
N PHE A 18 2.59 -6.17 3.40
CA PHE A 18 2.66 -7.62 3.51
C PHE A 18 2.74 -8.28 2.13
N ASP A 19 1.99 -7.80 1.17
CA ASP A 19 2.05 -8.28 -0.22
C ASP A 19 3.45 -8.06 -0.83
N GLU A 20 4.04 -6.90 -0.61
CA GLU A 20 5.41 -6.59 -1.03
C GLU A 20 6.43 -7.52 -0.36
N TRP A 21 6.34 -7.71 0.95
CA TRP A 21 7.17 -8.64 1.69
C TRP A 21 7.04 -10.09 1.17
N TYR A 22 5.81 -10.56 1.00
CA TYR A 22 5.56 -11.93 0.55
C TYR A 22 6.06 -12.16 -0.88
N LYS A 23 5.93 -11.20 -1.76
CA LYS A 23 6.44 -11.26 -3.14
C LYS A 23 7.97 -11.43 -3.21
N THR A 24 8.72 -10.97 -2.21
CA THR A 24 10.19 -11.15 -2.19
C THR A 24 10.57 -12.63 -2.18
N PHE A 25 9.79 -13.51 -1.53
CA PHE A 25 10.03 -14.96 -1.54
C PHE A 25 9.74 -15.56 -2.91
N ASN A 26 8.63 -15.21 -3.54
CA ASN A 26 8.27 -15.73 -4.86
C ASN A 26 9.28 -15.31 -5.93
N ASN A 27 9.76 -14.07 -5.89
CA ASN A 27 10.72 -13.53 -6.84
C ASN A 27 12.11 -14.20 -6.73
N ASN A 28 12.46 -14.73 -5.55
CA ASN A 28 13.75 -15.37 -5.27
C ASN A 28 13.67 -16.91 -5.30
N GLY A 29 12.61 -17.48 -5.88
CA GLY A 29 12.43 -18.93 -5.95
C GLY A 29 12.08 -19.59 -4.62
N GLY A 30 11.71 -18.80 -3.61
CA GLY A 30 11.19 -19.25 -2.33
C GLY A 30 9.77 -19.79 -2.45
N ASN A 31 9.23 -20.25 -1.33
CA ASN A 31 7.89 -20.82 -1.28
C ASN A 31 7.15 -20.40 0.00
N ASN A 32 5.86 -20.76 0.08
CA ASN A 32 5.01 -20.47 1.23
C ASN A 32 5.59 -20.96 2.57
N ALA A 33 6.28 -22.11 2.59
CA ALA A 33 6.88 -22.64 3.81
C ALA A 33 8.00 -21.76 4.34
N GLN A 34 8.78 -21.14 3.46
CA GLN A 34 9.83 -20.21 3.84
C GLN A 34 9.24 -18.89 4.38
N ALA A 35 8.24 -18.33 3.72
CA ALA A 35 7.55 -17.13 4.21
C ALA A 35 6.90 -17.40 5.59
N LEU A 36 6.20 -18.52 5.75
CA LEU A 36 5.63 -18.95 7.04
C LEU A 36 6.70 -19.11 8.12
N TYR A 37 7.86 -19.69 7.78
CA TYR A 37 8.97 -19.84 8.73
C TYR A 37 9.45 -18.48 9.23
N TYR A 38 9.69 -17.51 8.35
CA TYR A 38 10.16 -16.18 8.75
C TYR A 38 9.11 -15.40 9.52
N LEU A 39 7.84 -15.47 9.12
CA LEU A 39 6.74 -14.83 9.84
C LEU A 39 6.59 -15.37 11.26
N ASN A 40 6.52 -16.67 11.41
CA ASN A 40 6.27 -17.30 12.71
C ASN A 40 7.43 -17.19 13.70
N ARG A 41 8.69 -17.15 13.20
CA ARG A 41 9.85 -16.96 14.06
C ARG A 41 10.07 -15.51 14.52
N THR A 42 9.38 -14.54 13.91
CA THR A 42 9.50 -13.11 14.24
C THR A 42 9.00 -12.87 15.68
N GLY A 43 9.65 -11.95 16.39
CA GLY A 43 9.41 -11.68 17.81
C GLY A 43 10.46 -12.33 18.72
N TRP A 44 10.35 -12.13 20.02
CA TRP A 44 11.32 -12.62 21.01
C TRP A 44 12.78 -12.22 20.65
N GLY A 45 12.97 -10.99 20.15
CA GLY A 45 14.28 -10.47 19.71
C GLY A 45 14.69 -10.87 18.29
N ARG A 46 13.79 -11.46 17.51
CA ARG A 46 14.02 -11.79 16.10
C ARG A 46 13.19 -10.88 15.19
N ALA A 47 13.86 -10.24 14.24
CA ALA A 47 13.22 -9.40 13.23
C ALA A 47 12.47 -10.21 12.17
N LEU A 48 11.51 -9.59 11.51
CA LEU A 48 10.91 -10.11 10.29
C LEU A 48 11.93 -9.97 9.15
N ILE A 49 12.22 -11.08 8.48
CA ILE A 49 13.18 -11.13 7.36
C ILE A 49 12.41 -11.34 6.06
N ASP A 50 12.81 -10.68 5.00
CA ASP A 50 12.26 -10.83 3.66
C ASP A 50 12.96 -11.94 2.86
N GLY A 51 12.50 -12.21 1.64
CA GLY A 51 13.08 -13.21 0.74
C GLY A 51 14.50 -12.88 0.24
N ASN A 52 15.00 -11.66 0.48
CA ASN A 52 16.37 -11.24 0.19
C ASN A 52 17.28 -11.35 1.43
N GLU A 53 16.81 -11.98 2.50
CA GLU A 53 17.48 -12.09 3.79
C GLU A 53 17.71 -10.73 4.49
N CYS A 54 16.93 -9.69 4.13
CA CYS A 54 17.00 -8.38 4.73
C CYS A 54 15.94 -8.19 5.82
N GLU A 55 16.29 -7.43 6.86
CA GLU A 55 15.31 -7.06 7.89
C GLU A 55 14.28 -6.07 7.34
N VAL A 56 13.01 -6.36 7.57
CA VAL A 56 11.90 -5.47 7.22
C VAL A 56 11.85 -4.32 8.23
N LYS A 57 12.12 -3.10 7.76
CA LYS A 57 12.07 -1.91 8.62
C LYS A 57 10.67 -1.66 9.17
N GLY A 58 10.59 -1.33 10.46
CA GLY A 58 9.31 -1.03 11.12
C GLY A 58 8.37 -2.23 11.20
N TYR A 59 8.88 -3.47 11.14
CA TYR A 59 8.04 -4.68 11.16
C TYR A 59 7.20 -4.78 12.44
N TYR A 60 7.74 -4.30 13.54
CA TYR A 60 7.06 -4.37 14.83
C TYR A 60 5.79 -3.52 14.83
N GLU A 61 5.89 -2.27 14.43
CA GLU A 61 4.77 -1.34 14.28
C GLU A 61 3.77 -1.86 13.23
N LYS A 62 4.26 -2.33 12.10
CA LYS A 62 3.45 -2.91 11.02
C LYS A 62 2.61 -4.10 11.48
N LEU A 63 3.17 -4.99 12.31
CA LEU A 63 2.43 -6.13 12.87
C LEU A 63 1.46 -5.71 13.97
N HIS A 64 1.83 -4.72 14.80
CA HIS A 64 0.97 -4.22 15.86
C HIS A 64 -0.22 -3.40 15.35
N THR A 65 -0.09 -2.69 14.23
CA THR A 65 -1.19 -1.91 13.64
C THR A 65 -2.26 -2.78 12.98
N LEU A 66 -1.98 -4.03 12.67
CA LEU A 66 -2.95 -4.94 12.07
C LEU A 66 -4.07 -5.36 13.05
N PHE A 67 -3.77 -5.44 14.34
CA PHE A 67 -4.71 -5.86 15.36
C PHE A 67 -4.45 -5.14 16.68
N ASP A 68 -5.49 -4.53 17.23
CA ASP A 68 -5.45 -3.85 18.52
C ASP A 68 -5.10 -4.80 19.69
N PHE A 69 -5.15 -6.13 19.48
CA PHE A 69 -5.08 -7.15 20.53
C PHE A 69 -3.80 -7.97 20.56
N GLY A 70 -2.92 -7.88 19.59
CA GLY A 70 -1.67 -8.57 19.75
C GLY A 70 -0.96 -9.04 18.49
N TYR A 71 0.31 -9.15 18.68
CA TYR A 71 1.30 -9.58 17.71
C TYR A 71 1.09 -11.02 17.19
N GLU A 72 0.61 -11.93 18.07
CA GLU A 72 0.37 -13.32 17.70
C GLU A 72 -0.87 -13.44 16.79
N ASP A 73 -1.91 -12.64 17.03
CA ASP A 73 -3.13 -12.63 16.20
C ASP A 73 -2.81 -12.14 14.78
N ALA A 74 -1.91 -11.16 14.67
CA ALA A 74 -1.41 -10.68 13.38
C ALA A 74 -0.69 -11.80 12.61
N LYS A 75 0.15 -12.59 13.28
CA LYS A 75 0.86 -13.71 12.65
C LYS A 75 -0.09 -14.82 12.20
N GLU A 76 -1.09 -15.15 13.03
CA GLU A 76 -2.10 -16.15 12.66
C GLU A 76 -2.86 -15.72 11.41
N TYR A 77 -3.31 -14.47 11.40
CA TYR A 77 -4.02 -13.87 10.26
C TYR A 77 -3.20 -13.88 8.98
N LEU A 78 -1.96 -13.42 9.04
CA LEU A 78 -1.05 -13.38 7.91
C LEU A 78 -0.61 -14.78 7.46
N SER A 79 -0.48 -15.73 8.40
CA SER A 79 -0.23 -17.14 8.07
C SER A 79 -1.40 -17.75 7.30
N LYS A 80 -2.64 -17.45 7.72
CA LYS A 80 -3.84 -17.84 6.97
C LYS A 80 -3.82 -17.25 5.56
N ALA A 81 -3.47 -15.98 5.42
CA ALA A 81 -3.34 -15.30 4.11
C ALA A 81 -2.36 -16.04 3.17
N ILE A 82 -1.19 -16.45 3.68
CA ILE A 82 -0.22 -17.22 2.90
C ILE A 82 -0.78 -18.57 2.43
N ILE A 83 -1.60 -19.23 3.26
CA ILE A 83 -2.09 -20.59 2.99
C ILE A 83 -3.28 -20.57 2.01
N VAL A 84 -4.27 -19.69 2.24
CA VAL A 84 -5.54 -19.70 1.48
C VAL A 84 -5.55 -18.69 0.34
N GLY A 85 -4.53 -17.84 0.23
CA GLY A 85 -4.51 -16.65 -0.62
C GLY A 85 -5.13 -15.46 0.09
N TYR A 86 -4.96 -14.27 -0.49
CA TYR A 86 -5.40 -13.01 0.11
C TYR A 86 -5.80 -11.99 -0.96
N GLU A 87 -6.45 -10.95 -0.51
CA GLU A 87 -6.66 -9.70 -1.25
C GLU A 87 -5.82 -8.61 -0.62
N VAL A 88 -5.33 -7.66 -1.41
CA VAL A 88 -4.52 -6.55 -0.90
C VAL A 88 -5.44 -5.38 -0.63
N GLU A 89 -5.32 -4.80 0.57
CA GLU A 89 -6.00 -3.56 0.89
C GLU A 89 -5.56 -2.46 -0.07
N GLN A 90 -6.53 -1.85 -0.73
CA GLN A 90 -6.25 -0.73 -1.60
C GLN A 90 -6.18 0.54 -0.76
N GLU A 91 -5.02 1.15 -0.73
CA GLU A 91 -4.87 2.45 -0.09
C GLU A 91 -5.79 3.48 -0.77
N PRO A 92 -6.48 4.30 0.02
CA PRO A 92 -7.36 5.30 -0.54
C PRO A 92 -6.55 6.35 -1.32
N LEU A 93 -6.97 6.60 -2.54
CA LEU A 93 -6.39 7.65 -3.37
C LEU A 93 -7.10 8.99 -3.12
N TYR A 94 -6.36 10.06 -3.26
CA TYR A 94 -6.84 11.42 -3.06
C TYR A 94 -6.48 12.33 -4.22
N TYR A 95 -7.40 13.25 -4.52
CA TYR A 95 -7.06 14.46 -5.24
C TYR A 95 -6.57 15.51 -4.24
N ALA A 96 -5.50 16.21 -4.54
CA ALA A 96 -4.99 17.29 -3.73
C ALA A 96 -5.43 18.63 -4.32
N LYS A 97 -6.50 19.25 -3.78
CA LYS A 97 -6.98 20.56 -4.19
C LYS A 97 -6.08 21.65 -3.62
N VAL A 98 -5.68 22.62 -4.44
CA VAL A 98 -4.80 23.70 -4.02
C VAL A 98 -5.52 24.65 -3.05
N LYS A 99 -4.95 24.87 -1.86
CA LYS A 99 -5.49 25.80 -0.87
C LYS A 99 -5.23 27.25 -1.26
N GLY A 100 -6.22 28.13 -0.97
CA GLY A 100 -6.09 29.58 -1.13
C GLY A 100 -6.08 30.06 -2.57
N TRP A 101 -6.34 29.17 -3.54
CA TRP A 101 -6.41 29.54 -4.96
C TRP A 101 -7.85 29.52 -5.46
N GLU A 102 -8.53 30.63 -5.29
CA GLU A 102 -9.84 30.84 -5.89
C GLU A 102 -9.65 31.58 -7.23
N LEU A 103 -9.75 30.86 -8.32
CA LEU A 103 -9.88 31.51 -9.63
C LEU A 103 -11.30 32.08 -9.77
N THR A 104 -11.40 33.26 -10.37
CA THR A 104 -12.63 34.03 -10.62
C THR A 104 -13.75 33.26 -11.35
N ASN A 105 -13.51 32.04 -11.81
CA ASN A 105 -14.42 31.17 -12.56
C ASN A 105 -14.85 29.89 -11.81
N ASN A 106 -14.76 29.82 -10.49
CA ASN A 106 -15.21 28.66 -9.66
C ASN A 106 -14.67 27.29 -10.10
N LYS A 107 -13.56 27.22 -10.81
CA LYS A 107 -12.94 25.94 -11.15
C LYS A 107 -12.02 25.52 -10.01
N ASN A 108 -12.29 24.33 -9.45
CA ASN A 108 -11.39 23.70 -8.52
C ASN A 108 -10.07 23.38 -9.22
N ILE A 109 -8.97 23.76 -8.62
CA ILE A 109 -7.62 23.54 -9.13
C ILE A 109 -6.94 22.53 -8.22
N PHE A 110 -6.30 21.54 -8.85
CA PHE A 110 -5.67 20.42 -8.19
C PHE A 110 -4.18 20.37 -8.50
N TRP A 111 -3.41 19.88 -7.53
CA TRP A 111 -2.04 19.47 -7.75
C TRP A 111 -2.00 18.23 -8.63
N ASN A 112 -1.11 18.22 -9.59
CA ASN A 112 -0.88 17.12 -10.51
C ASN A 112 0.61 16.81 -10.55
N TYR A 113 0.96 15.52 -10.60
CA TYR A 113 2.32 15.06 -10.73
C TYR A 113 2.56 14.50 -12.12
N ARG A 114 3.51 15.07 -12.84
CA ARG A 114 3.96 14.55 -14.13
C ARG A 114 5.21 13.72 -13.93
N SER A 115 5.09 12.41 -14.11
CA SER A 115 6.23 11.49 -14.11
C SER A 115 6.82 11.38 -15.51
N VAL A 116 8.14 11.55 -15.63
CA VAL A 116 8.87 11.31 -16.88
C VAL A 116 9.71 10.05 -16.69
N LEU A 117 9.24 8.92 -17.23
CA LEU A 117 9.82 7.59 -17.06
C LEU A 117 11.32 7.49 -17.42
N LEU A 118 11.79 8.33 -18.34
CA LEU A 118 13.18 8.33 -18.84
C LEU A 118 14.10 9.33 -18.11
N SER A 119 13.55 10.21 -17.28
CA SER A 119 14.32 11.21 -16.54
C SER A 119 13.57 11.69 -15.29
N PRO A 120 13.84 11.11 -14.11
CA PRO A 120 13.25 11.57 -12.86
C PRO A 120 13.46 13.06 -12.59
N MET A 121 14.57 13.64 -13.07
CA MET A 121 14.86 15.08 -12.95
C MET A 121 13.89 16.00 -13.71
N LEU A 122 13.11 15.46 -14.65
CA LEU A 122 12.09 16.20 -15.40
C LEU A 122 10.68 15.99 -14.85
N SER A 123 10.53 15.18 -13.80
CA SER A 123 9.26 15.03 -13.11
C SER A 123 8.90 16.32 -12.38
N ARG A 124 7.66 16.80 -12.53
CA ARG A 124 7.23 18.10 -12.01
C ARG A 124 5.84 18.05 -11.41
N LEU A 125 5.69 18.77 -10.30
CA LEU A 125 4.39 19.19 -9.81
C LEU A 125 3.89 20.39 -10.63
N TYR A 126 2.62 20.43 -10.94
CA TYR A 126 1.96 21.58 -11.55
C TYR A 126 0.49 21.62 -11.13
N VAL A 127 -0.17 22.72 -11.39
CA VAL A 127 -1.59 22.92 -11.07
C VAL A 127 -2.45 22.76 -12.31
N GLY A 128 -3.56 22.03 -12.17
CA GLY A 128 -4.45 21.75 -13.31
C GLY A 128 -5.81 21.19 -12.88
N ASN A 129 -6.51 20.57 -13.81
CA ASN A 129 -7.78 19.89 -13.55
C ASN A 129 -7.56 18.43 -13.05
N LYS A 130 -8.66 17.70 -12.80
CA LYS A 130 -8.64 16.29 -12.37
C LYS A 130 -8.33 15.30 -13.51
N GLU A 131 -7.82 15.70 -14.65
CA GLU A 131 -7.53 14.80 -15.76
C GLU A 131 -6.20 14.09 -15.55
N SER A 132 -6.23 12.78 -15.61
CA SER A 132 -5.02 11.95 -15.54
C SER A 132 -4.82 11.17 -16.83
N ASN A 133 -3.55 10.89 -17.15
CA ASN A 133 -3.16 10.06 -18.29
C ASN A 133 -1.91 9.25 -17.93
N ALA A 134 -1.32 8.53 -18.88
CA ALA A 134 -0.16 7.68 -18.63
C ALA A 134 1.07 8.41 -18.04
N ILE A 135 1.14 9.74 -18.19
CA ILE A 135 2.27 10.57 -17.73
C ILE A 135 1.87 11.48 -16.56
N VAL A 136 0.57 11.79 -16.42
CA VAL A 136 0.05 12.71 -15.42
C VAL A 136 -0.75 11.93 -14.39
N LYS A 137 -0.28 11.93 -13.15
CA LYS A 137 -0.99 11.39 -12.00
C LYS A 137 -1.70 12.52 -11.27
N THR A 138 -2.98 12.37 -11.04
CA THR A 138 -3.82 13.32 -10.29
C THR A 138 -4.36 12.70 -9.01
N LYS A 139 -4.20 11.39 -8.87
CA LYS A 139 -4.66 10.57 -7.76
C LYS A 139 -3.46 9.86 -7.18
N LEU A 140 -3.13 10.15 -5.94
CA LEU A 140 -2.04 9.55 -5.19
C LEU A 140 -2.51 9.25 -3.76
N THR A 141 -1.78 8.41 -3.03
CA THR A 141 -2.00 8.24 -1.59
C THR A 141 -1.60 9.51 -0.85
N LYS A 142 -1.96 9.63 0.43
CA LYS A 142 -1.52 10.78 1.23
C LYS A 142 -0.01 10.80 1.42
N GLU A 143 0.59 9.63 1.60
CA GLU A 143 2.04 9.45 1.71
C GLU A 143 2.76 9.90 0.45
N GLU A 144 2.29 9.47 -0.73
CA GLU A 144 2.86 9.89 -2.01
C GLU A 144 2.75 11.41 -2.22
N TRP A 145 1.63 12.05 -1.80
CA TRP A 145 1.48 13.50 -1.85
C TRP A 145 2.45 14.21 -0.90
N ASP A 146 2.63 13.69 0.34
CA ASP A 146 3.54 14.26 1.33
C ASP A 146 5.00 14.18 0.88
N GLU A 147 5.41 13.07 0.26
CA GLU A 147 6.74 12.93 -0.38
C GLU A 147 7.00 13.97 -1.46
N LEU A 148 5.93 14.43 -2.14
CA LEU A 148 6.00 15.51 -3.12
C LEU A 148 5.91 16.91 -2.48
N GLY A 149 5.82 17.01 -1.16
CA GLY A 149 5.66 18.26 -0.41
C GLY A 149 4.24 18.82 -0.42
N ILE A 150 3.24 18.01 -0.80
CA ILE A 150 1.83 18.38 -0.80
C ILE A 150 1.16 17.76 0.42
N ASN A 151 0.76 18.59 1.36
CA ASN A 151 0.20 18.17 2.65
C ASN A 151 -0.95 19.09 3.09
N ASP A 152 -1.49 18.85 4.28
CA ASP A 152 -2.64 19.58 4.82
C ASP A 152 -2.41 21.10 5.00
N THR A 153 -1.18 21.61 4.84
CA THR A 153 -0.91 23.06 4.88
C THR A 153 -1.18 23.74 3.53
N ASN A 154 -0.99 23.03 2.40
CA ASN A 154 -1.09 23.57 1.05
C ASN A 154 -2.13 22.91 0.16
N ALA A 155 -2.79 21.84 0.63
CA ALA A 155 -3.84 21.15 -0.08
C ALA A 155 -5.01 20.73 0.82
N ASP A 156 -6.21 20.65 0.22
CA ASP A 156 -7.37 19.96 0.76
C ASP A 156 -7.52 18.63 0.02
N PHE A 157 -7.53 17.52 0.76
CA PHE A 157 -7.59 16.20 0.17
C PHE A 157 -9.04 15.73 -0.02
N GLU A 158 -9.40 15.44 -1.26
CA GLU A 158 -10.69 14.86 -1.63
C GLU A 158 -10.48 13.36 -1.95
N LYS A 159 -11.09 12.47 -1.15
CA LYS A 159 -11.01 11.03 -1.38
C LYS A 159 -11.63 10.68 -2.73
N VAL A 160 -10.94 9.84 -3.49
CA VAL A 160 -11.45 9.30 -4.76
C VAL A 160 -12.49 8.23 -4.43
N GLU A 161 -13.72 8.38 -4.92
CA GLU A 161 -14.71 7.31 -4.88
C GLU A 161 -14.28 6.22 -5.86
N GLN A 162 -14.20 4.98 -5.37
CA GLN A 162 -13.85 3.77 -6.14
C GLN A 162 -15.12 3.13 -6.67
#